data_4a3e9f1e4abb68181551759000bdee0f
#
_entry.id   4a3e9f1e4abb68181551759000bdee0f
#
_cell.length_a   1.000
_cell.length_b   1.000
_cell.length_c   1.000
_cell.angle_alpha   90.00
_cell.angle_beta   90.00
_cell.angle_gamma   90.00
#
_symmetry.space_group_name_H-M   'P 1'
#
loop_
_entity.id
_entity.type
_entity.pdbx_description
1 polymer ?
#
loop_
_entity_poly.entity_id
_entity_poly.type
_entity_poly.pdbx_seq_one_letter_code
_entity_poly.pdbx_strand_id
1 'polypeptide(L)'
;MRTSAVLASLGLLLVGCATSTVESRKHERPADYTALPQEQKALVDEGKIKVGMSPDAVRLAWGPPADVVESETAQGHTTVWVYLGQWAEEQRYWIGRRLESDYYPRSYVRAEIIFQNGTVTSWRTLPKPVQ
;
A
#
# COMPACT_ATOMS: atom_id res chain seq x y z
N MET A 1 -22.41 45.89 -34.69
CA MET A 1 -21.21 45.42 -33.98
C MET A 1 -21.66 44.51 -32.82
N ARG A 2 -21.47 43.22 -32.98
CA ARG A 2 -21.84 42.21 -31.95
C ARG A 2 -20.55 41.70 -31.30
N THR A 3 -20.27 42.14 -30.09
CA THR A 3 -19.18 41.66 -29.27
C THR A 3 -19.60 40.37 -28.54
N SER A 4 -19.12 39.24 -29.03
CA SER A 4 -19.31 37.94 -28.35
C SER A 4 -18.28 37.82 -27.22
N ALA A 5 -18.75 37.85 -25.99
CA ALA A 5 -17.95 37.52 -24.81
C ALA A 5 -17.79 36.00 -24.70
N VAL A 6 -16.56 35.50 -24.86
CA VAL A 6 -16.20 34.12 -24.59
C VAL A 6 -15.90 34.00 -23.12
N LEU A 7 -16.79 33.36 -22.36
CA LEU A 7 -16.55 32.96 -20.97
C LEU A 7 -15.66 31.68 -20.99
N ALA A 8 -14.38 31.87 -20.68
CA ALA A 8 -13.47 30.77 -20.40
C ALA A 8 -13.77 30.19 -19.01
N SER A 9 -14.44 29.05 -18.98
CA SER A 9 -14.71 28.29 -17.76
C SER A 9 -13.42 27.59 -17.33
N LEU A 10 -12.73 28.14 -16.34
CA LEU A 10 -11.53 27.54 -15.73
C LEU A 10 -11.98 26.42 -14.78
N GLY A 11 -11.99 25.21 -15.28
CA GLY A 11 -12.28 24.00 -14.51
C GLY A 11 -11.17 23.75 -13.49
N LEU A 12 -11.46 23.97 -12.21
CA LEU A 12 -10.59 23.64 -11.09
C LEU A 12 -10.54 22.12 -10.92
N LEU A 13 -9.48 21.48 -11.42
CA LEU A 13 -9.22 20.06 -11.16
C LEU A 13 -8.80 19.89 -9.70
N LEU A 14 -9.75 19.51 -8.87
CA LEU A 14 -9.48 19.01 -7.51
C LEU A 14 -8.79 17.64 -7.64
N VAL A 15 -7.46 17.62 -7.63
CA VAL A 15 -6.70 16.39 -7.44
C VAL A 15 -6.85 16.01 -5.97
N GLY A 16 -7.92 15.28 -5.66
CA GLY A 16 -8.08 14.64 -4.37
C GLY A 16 -7.01 13.57 -4.22
N CYS A 17 -6.27 13.57 -3.11
CA CYS A 17 -5.44 12.44 -2.72
C CYS A 17 -6.36 11.23 -2.49
N ALA A 18 -6.57 10.42 -3.52
CA ALA A 18 -7.37 9.21 -3.40
C ALA A 18 -6.60 8.20 -2.55
N THR A 19 -7.11 7.92 -1.35
CA THR A 19 -6.62 6.82 -0.52
C THR A 19 -6.85 5.52 -1.29
N SER A 20 -5.78 4.74 -1.52
CA SER A 20 -5.88 3.47 -2.24
C SER A 20 -6.68 2.47 -1.42
N THR A 21 -7.91 2.22 -1.82
CA THR A 21 -8.82 1.24 -1.22
C THR A 21 -8.91 -0.02 -2.08
N VAL A 22 -9.44 -1.11 -1.54
CA VAL A 22 -9.71 -2.33 -2.31
C VAL A 22 -10.58 -2.01 -3.53
N GLU A 23 -11.63 -1.22 -3.35
CA GLU A 23 -12.53 -0.85 -4.45
C GLU A 23 -11.83 -0.03 -5.53
N SER A 24 -11.00 0.96 -5.18
CA SER A 24 -10.25 1.73 -6.17
C SER A 24 -9.29 0.83 -6.96
N ARG A 25 -8.61 -0.10 -6.30
CA ARG A 25 -7.69 -1.04 -6.96
C ARG A 25 -8.42 -2.03 -7.89
N LYS A 26 -9.61 -2.48 -7.51
CA LYS A 26 -10.47 -3.31 -8.40
C LYS A 26 -10.90 -2.52 -9.64
N HIS A 27 -11.22 -1.25 -9.49
CA HIS A 27 -11.54 -0.36 -10.62
C HIS A 27 -10.35 -0.10 -11.55
N GLU A 28 -9.17 0.03 -11.00
CA GLU A 28 -7.93 0.22 -11.78
C GLU A 28 -7.51 -1.05 -12.52
N ARG A 29 -7.78 -2.23 -11.94
CA ARG A 29 -7.34 -3.53 -12.45
C ARG A 29 -8.49 -4.55 -12.52
N PRO A 30 -9.56 -4.26 -13.29
CA PRO A 30 -10.76 -5.13 -13.32
C PRO A 30 -10.49 -6.51 -13.91
N ALA A 31 -9.57 -6.62 -14.89
CA ALA A 31 -9.20 -7.90 -15.48
C ALA A 31 -8.51 -8.82 -14.48
N ASP A 32 -7.62 -8.28 -13.65
CA ASP A 32 -6.91 -9.04 -12.62
C ASP A 32 -7.89 -9.60 -11.58
N TYR A 33 -8.83 -8.76 -11.12
CA TYR A 33 -9.88 -9.20 -10.19
C TYR A 33 -10.79 -10.27 -10.80
N THR A 34 -11.21 -10.08 -12.06
CA THR A 34 -12.11 -11.02 -12.74
C THR A 34 -11.46 -12.39 -12.93
N ALA A 35 -10.15 -12.43 -13.21
CA ALA A 35 -9.38 -13.65 -13.40
C ALA A 35 -9.15 -14.47 -12.13
N LEU A 36 -9.35 -13.88 -10.93
CA LEU A 36 -9.12 -14.58 -9.67
C LEU A 36 -10.14 -15.72 -9.45
N PRO A 37 -9.72 -16.82 -8.81
CA PRO A 37 -10.64 -17.81 -8.26
C PRO A 37 -11.59 -17.19 -7.23
N GLN A 38 -12.80 -17.73 -7.10
CA GLN A 38 -13.83 -17.19 -6.21
C GLN A 38 -13.37 -17.06 -4.75
N GLU A 39 -12.60 -18.02 -4.26
CA GLU A 39 -12.03 -17.97 -2.90
C GLU A 39 -11.09 -16.78 -2.71
N GLN A 40 -10.24 -16.49 -3.70
CA GLN A 40 -9.32 -15.34 -3.63
C GLN A 40 -10.08 -14.02 -3.78
N LYS A 41 -11.15 -13.94 -4.58
CA LYS A 41 -12.02 -12.76 -4.66
C LYS A 41 -12.60 -12.40 -3.29
N ALA A 42 -13.11 -13.39 -2.55
CA ALA A 42 -13.66 -13.17 -1.21
C ALA A 42 -12.59 -12.61 -0.25
N LEU A 43 -11.37 -13.13 -0.29
CA LEU A 43 -10.26 -12.60 0.54
C LEU A 43 -9.88 -11.17 0.14
N VAL A 44 -9.82 -10.88 -1.16
CA VAL A 44 -9.55 -9.53 -1.66
C VAL A 44 -10.62 -8.54 -1.18
N ASP A 45 -11.90 -8.89 -1.29
CA ASP A 45 -13.01 -8.04 -0.87
C ASP A 45 -12.97 -7.72 0.63
N GLU A 46 -12.43 -8.63 1.44
CA GLU A 46 -12.22 -8.44 2.87
C GLU A 46 -10.85 -7.80 3.21
N GLY A 47 -9.99 -7.55 2.22
CA GLY A 47 -8.62 -7.03 2.42
C GLY A 47 -7.71 -7.98 3.20
N LYS A 48 -7.93 -9.29 3.07
CA LYS A 48 -7.20 -10.33 3.80
C LYS A 48 -6.14 -11.00 2.93
N ILE A 49 -5.04 -11.39 3.56
CA ILE A 49 -3.96 -12.18 2.95
C ILE A 49 -3.98 -13.59 3.53
N LYS A 50 -3.81 -14.57 2.65
CA LYS A 50 -3.74 -15.98 3.00
C LYS A 50 -2.68 -16.70 2.16
N VAL A 51 -2.06 -17.72 2.73
CA VAL A 51 -1.18 -18.63 1.99
C VAL A 51 -1.94 -19.23 0.80
N GLY A 52 -1.29 -19.30 -0.35
CA GLY A 52 -1.89 -19.77 -1.60
C GLY A 52 -2.40 -18.66 -2.53
N MET A 53 -2.46 -17.40 -2.08
CA MET A 53 -2.86 -16.27 -2.93
C MET A 53 -1.82 -15.96 -3.99
N SER A 54 -2.30 -15.50 -5.15
CA SER A 54 -1.44 -14.98 -6.21
C SER A 54 -0.95 -13.56 -5.91
N PRO A 55 0.15 -13.09 -6.52
CA PRO A 55 0.60 -11.70 -6.40
C PRO A 55 -0.47 -10.68 -6.80
N ASP A 56 -1.27 -10.96 -7.83
CA ASP A 56 -2.36 -10.07 -8.25
C ASP A 56 -3.44 -9.96 -7.18
N ALA A 57 -3.81 -11.06 -6.53
CA ALA A 57 -4.75 -11.04 -5.42
C ALA A 57 -4.22 -10.24 -4.22
N VAL A 58 -2.95 -10.40 -3.88
CA VAL A 58 -2.30 -9.63 -2.81
C VAL A 58 -2.26 -8.15 -3.15
N ARG A 59 -1.92 -7.79 -4.38
CA ARG A 59 -1.90 -6.40 -4.85
C ARG A 59 -3.29 -5.75 -4.80
N LEU A 60 -4.33 -6.49 -5.14
CA LEU A 60 -5.71 -6.02 -5.02
C LEU A 60 -6.13 -5.85 -3.57
N ALA A 61 -5.77 -6.79 -2.68
CA ALA A 61 -6.12 -6.75 -1.27
C ALA A 61 -5.38 -5.65 -0.49
N TRP A 62 -4.07 -5.54 -0.66
CA TRP A 62 -3.20 -4.64 0.15
C TRP A 62 -2.57 -3.49 -0.62
N GLY A 63 -2.66 -3.49 -1.96
CA GLY A 63 -2.00 -2.52 -2.82
C GLY A 63 -0.58 -2.93 -3.20
N PRO A 64 0.13 -2.07 -3.94
CA PRO A 64 1.51 -2.33 -4.34
C PRO A 64 2.43 -2.33 -3.11
N PRO A 65 3.46 -3.21 -3.08
CA PRO A 65 4.47 -3.18 -2.04
C PRO A 65 5.34 -1.92 -2.17
N ALA A 66 5.99 -1.54 -1.07
CA ALA A 66 6.97 -0.46 -1.05
C ALA A 66 8.30 -0.89 -1.68
N ASP A 67 8.66 -2.17 -1.50
CA ASP A 67 9.87 -2.76 -2.07
C ASP A 67 9.64 -4.23 -2.44
N VAL A 68 10.39 -4.72 -3.41
CA VAL A 68 10.36 -6.10 -3.91
C VAL A 68 11.77 -6.65 -3.92
N VAL A 69 12.01 -7.70 -3.15
CA VAL A 69 13.29 -8.40 -3.11
C VAL A 69 13.13 -9.76 -3.78
N GLU A 70 13.90 -10.00 -4.82
CA GLU A 70 13.87 -11.26 -5.57
C GLU A 70 15.14 -12.05 -5.31
N SER A 71 14.99 -13.36 -5.18
CA SER A 71 16.10 -14.29 -5.04
C SER A 71 15.77 -15.60 -5.72
N GLU A 72 16.80 -16.28 -6.24
CA GLU A 72 16.69 -17.61 -6.81
C GLU A 72 17.54 -18.57 -6.00
N THR A 73 16.96 -19.72 -5.70
CA THR A 73 17.60 -20.80 -4.93
C THR A 73 17.39 -22.13 -5.64
N ALA A 74 18.05 -23.19 -5.15
CA ALA A 74 17.84 -24.54 -5.66
C ALA A 74 16.36 -25.03 -5.53
N GLN A 75 15.58 -24.40 -4.63
CA GLN A 75 14.15 -24.67 -4.42
C GLN A 75 13.23 -23.86 -5.34
N GLY A 76 13.78 -22.92 -6.12
CA GLY A 76 13.05 -22.09 -7.07
C GLY A 76 13.19 -20.60 -6.81
N HIS A 77 12.32 -19.85 -7.46
CA HIS A 77 12.27 -18.39 -7.38
C HIS A 77 11.48 -17.93 -6.15
N THR A 78 12.08 -17.05 -5.35
CA THR A 78 11.47 -16.47 -4.16
C THR A 78 11.39 -14.95 -4.32
N THR A 79 10.22 -14.39 -4.08
CA THR A 79 9.96 -12.95 -4.08
C THR A 79 9.44 -12.53 -2.72
N VAL A 80 10.04 -11.50 -2.12
CA VAL A 80 9.56 -10.91 -0.87
C VAL A 80 9.02 -9.53 -1.15
N TRP A 81 7.76 -9.31 -0.83
CA TRP A 81 7.13 -7.99 -0.88
C TRP A 81 7.16 -7.35 0.50
N VAL A 82 7.68 -6.14 0.54
CA VAL A 82 7.83 -5.36 1.79
C VAL A 82 6.82 -4.22 1.81
N TYR A 83 6.05 -4.16 2.87
CA TYR A 83 5.10 -3.08 3.15
C TYR A 83 5.59 -2.22 4.29
N LEU A 84 5.59 -0.92 4.09
CA LEU A 84 6.02 0.04 5.10
C LEU A 84 4.83 0.62 5.87
N GLY A 85 5.03 0.84 7.14
CA GLY A 85 4.19 1.66 8.00
C GLY A 85 4.90 2.97 8.33
N GLN A 86 4.12 3.95 8.79
CA GLN A 86 4.62 5.24 9.23
C GLN A 86 4.32 5.43 10.71
N TRP A 87 5.22 6.09 11.42
CA TRP A 87 5.02 6.52 12.79
C TRP A 87 5.73 7.86 13.03
N ALA A 88 5.32 8.56 14.06
CA ALA A 88 5.97 9.81 14.45
C ALA A 88 6.85 9.55 15.66
N GLU A 89 8.16 9.77 15.51
CA GLU A 89 9.10 9.75 16.61
C GLU A 89 9.01 11.09 17.36
N GLU A 90 8.70 11.05 18.65
CA GLU A 90 8.68 12.23 19.50
C GLU A 90 10.09 12.48 20.06
N GLN A 91 10.63 13.66 19.79
CA GLN A 91 11.85 14.15 20.44
C GLN A 91 11.49 15.24 21.43
N ARG A 92 11.80 15.02 22.70
CA ARG A 92 11.60 15.99 23.79
C ARG A 92 12.88 16.70 24.11
N TYR A 93 12.82 18.00 24.25
CA TYR A 93 13.97 18.82 24.61
C TYR A 93 13.54 20.04 25.43
N TRP A 94 14.48 20.59 26.19
CA TRP A 94 14.22 21.76 27.02
C TRP A 94 14.66 23.05 26.33
N ILE A 95 13.76 24.04 26.28
CA ILE A 95 14.09 25.41 25.96
C ILE A 95 13.93 26.24 27.24
N GLY A 96 15.05 26.53 27.89
CA GLY A 96 15.03 27.16 29.20
C GLY A 96 14.34 26.27 30.23
N ARG A 97 13.14 26.67 30.69
CA ARG A 97 12.34 25.91 31.68
C ARG A 97 11.11 25.23 31.07
N ARG A 98 10.95 25.29 29.75
CA ARG A 98 9.81 24.71 29.04
C ARG A 98 10.24 23.44 28.30
N LEU A 99 9.49 22.37 28.48
CA LEU A 99 9.64 21.13 27.72
C LEU A 99 8.89 21.27 26.39
N GLU A 100 9.60 21.07 25.28
CA GLU A 100 9.06 21.07 23.93
C GLU A 100 9.15 19.67 23.35
N SER A 101 8.28 19.40 22.37
CA SER A 101 8.26 18.13 21.65
C SER A 101 8.17 18.40 20.13
N ASP A 102 9.07 17.79 19.39
CA ASP A 102 9.03 17.72 17.94
C ASP A 102 8.68 16.30 17.48
N TYR A 103 7.98 16.19 16.37
CA TYR A 103 7.56 14.93 15.81
C TYR A 103 8.19 14.72 14.44
N TYR A 104 8.96 13.64 14.29
CA TYR A 104 9.63 13.30 13.04
C TYR A 104 9.00 12.05 12.41
N PRO A 105 8.55 12.12 11.15
CA PRO A 105 8.02 10.95 10.46
C PRO A 105 9.12 9.92 10.24
N ARG A 106 8.84 8.68 10.60
CA ARG A 106 9.70 7.51 10.43
C ARG A 106 8.95 6.40 9.74
N SER A 107 9.67 5.65 8.91
CA SER A 107 9.14 4.44 8.29
C SER A 107 9.66 3.21 9.03
N TYR A 108 8.85 2.15 9.04
CA TYR A 108 9.24 0.83 9.52
C TYR A 108 8.65 -0.25 8.64
N VAL A 109 9.24 -1.43 8.63
CA VAL A 109 8.66 -2.58 7.93
C VAL A 109 7.44 -3.04 8.71
N ARG A 110 6.25 -2.83 8.13
CA ARG A 110 4.97 -3.21 8.73
C ARG A 110 4.60 -4.66 8.45
N ALA A 111 4.90 -5.13 7.24
CA ALA A 111 4.60 -6.49 6.83
C ALA A 111 5.56 -6.95 5.72
N GLU A 112 5.75 -8.25 5.68
CA GLU A 112 6.46 -8.95 4.61
C GLU A 112 5.61 -10.11 4.11
N ILE A 113 5.56 -10.28 2.80
CA ILE A 113 4.87 -11.39 2.14
C ILE A 113 5.87 -12.13 1.28
N ILE A 114 6.00 -13.43 1.50
CA ILE A 114 6.95 -14.28 0.79
C ILE A 114 6.17 -15.11 -0.22
N PHE A 115 6.54 -14.93 -1.50
CA PHE A 115 6.06 -15.74 -2.60
C PHE A 115 7.14 -16.73 -3.00
N GLN A 116 6.75 -17.96 -3.23
CA GLN A 116 7.59 -18.97 -3.85
C GLN A 116 6.89 -19.49 -5.08
N ASN A 117 7.59 -19.44 -6.22
CA ASN A 117 7.04 -19.83 -7.52
C ASN A 117 5.69 -19.16 -7.83
N GLY A 118 5.54 -17.86 -7.49
CA GLY A 118 4.35 -17.06 -7.77
C GLY A 118 3.17 -17.26 -6.84
N THR A 119 3.37 -17.89 -5.68
CA THR A 119 2.30 -18.13 -4.69
C THR A 119 2.76 -17.76 -3.30
N VAL A 120 1.89 -17.11 -2.52
CA VAL A 120 2.18 -16.79 -1.10
C VAL A 120 2.42 -18.09 -0.32
N THR A 121 3.61 -18.22 0.25
CA THR A 121 3.99 -19.34 1.12
C THR A 121 4.01 -18.94 2.60
N SER A 122 4.29 -17.68 2.88
CA SER A 122 4.22 -17.14 4.24
C SER A 122 4.06 -15.63 4.21
N TRP A 123 3.56 -15.06 5.28
CA TRP A 123 3.51 -13.63 5.50
C TRP A 123 3.56 -13.33 6.98
N ARG A 124 4.03 -12.15 7.34
CA ARG A 124 4.08 -11.68 8.72
C ARG A 124 3.84 -10.18 8.81
N THR A 125 3.25 -9.75 9.90
CA THR A 125 3.18 -8.35 10.30
C THR A 125 4.17 -8.09 11.43
N LEU A 126 4.76 -6.90 11.42
CA LEU A 126 5.72 -6.47 12.41
C LEU A 126 5.12 -5.30 13.21
N PRO A 127 5.34 -5.26 14.53
CA PRO A 127 4.82 -4.19 15.35
C PRO A 127 5.51 -2.85 15.01
N LYS A 128 4.78 -1.77 15.26
CA LYS A 128 5.37 -0.43 15.25
C LYS A 128 6.48 -0.37 16.32
N PRO A 129 7.65 0.24 16.00
CA PRO A 129 8.69 0.45 16.99
C PRO A 129 8.16 1.17 18.24
N VAL A 130 8.56 0.72 19.42
CA VAL A 130 8.25 1.38 20.68
C VAL A 130 9.28 2.47 20.95
N GLN A 131 8.83 3.56 21.55
CA GLN A 131 9.70 4.67 21.99
C GLN A 131 10.26 4.39 23.38
#